data_ca84f34eaecc886470249f8e5af71bd4
#
_entry.id   ca84f34eaecc886470249f8e5af71bd4
#
_cell.length_a   1.000
_cell.length_b   1.000
_cell.length_c   1.000
_cell.angle_alpha   90.00
_cell.angle_beta   90.00
_cell.angle_gamma   90.00
#
_symmetry.space_group_name_H-M   'P 1'
#
loop_
_entity.id
_entity.type
_entity.pdbx_description
1 polymer ?
#
loop_
_entity_poly.entity_id
_entity_poly.type
_entity_poly.pdbx_seq_one_letter_code
_entity_poly.pdbx_strand_id
1 'polypeptide(L)'
;MKTVFNKKQNLDTTKQPLFFGEDLAVQRYDTMKYPIFDRLCQQQLGFFWRPEEVSLQKDRNDYAQLSESQKFIFTSNLKYQTMLDSVQGRGPCLAFLPFVTNPELEGCIVAWDFMETIHSRSYTYIIKNLYSQPGEVFDTIIQDEKIEKRSTAVTEAYDHLINLGYKYQLDPKSVDIYDLKKALWLALVTVNVLEGLRFYVSFACSFAFGELKLMEGSAKILSLIARDESQHLAMSQQIIKAYLTKENDKVMNKVIKDTQKECYKIYDDAVSQEKEWASYLFSKGSMIGLSEKLLHQYVEYIANRRMRMIGLEQKYEHSSSNNPLPWTVHWFNSRSLQNAPQETEIESYVIGGVKQDVTKDQFKKFKL
;
A
#
# COMPACT_ATOMS: atom_id res chain seq x y z
N MET A 1 15.42 13.89 22.43
CA MET A 1 16.12 13.08 21.41
C MET A 1 15.57 11.68 21.48
N LYS A 2 15.15 11.11 20.38
CA LYS A 2 14.61 9.75 20.30
C LYS A 2 15.68 8.73 20.68
N THR A 3 15.31 7.68 21.40
CA THR A 3 16.19 6.55 21.75
C THR A 3 15.71 5.25 21.12
N VAL A 4 16.65 4.39 20.74
CA VAL A 4 16.34 3.04 20.21
C VAL A 4 15.72 2.15 21.30
N PHE A 5 16.06 2.41 22.57
CA PHE A 5 15.56 1.62 23.68
C PHE A 5 15.39 2.50 24.92
N ASN A 6 14.18 2.61 25.43
CA ASN A 6 13.87 3.34 26.65
C ASN A 6 14.30 2.53 27.87
N LYS A 7 15.40 2.96 28.49
CA LYS A 7 15.96 2.30 29.70
C LYS A 7 15.28 2.71 31.00
N LYS A 8 14.41 3.72 30.98
CA LYS A 8 13.85 4.30 32.21
C LYS A 8 12.81 3.40 32.84
N GLN A 9 11.97 2.76 32.03
CA GLN A 9 10.91 1.86 32.48
C GLN A 9 10.33 1.02 31.34
N ASN A 10 9.74 -0.11 31.69
CA ASN A 10 8.84 -0.81 30.77
C ASN A 10 7.53 -0.04 30.70
N LEU A 11 7.22 0.50 29.52
CA LEU A 11 5.98 1.21 29.29
C LEU A 11 4.80 0.25 29.13
N ASP A 12 3.67 0.61 29.72
CA ASP A 12 2.39 0.01 29.37
C ASP A 12 1.94 0.58 28.02
N THR A 13 2.26 -0.11 26.93
CA THR A 13 1.99 0.34 25.57
C THR A 13 0.49 0.50 25.29
N THR A 14 -0.39 -0.15 26.07
CA THR A 14 -1.84 0.02 25.94
C THR A 14 -2.31 1.43 26.30
N LYS A 15 -1.50 2.18 27.05
CA LYS A 15 -1.78 3.57 27.46
C LYS A 15 -1.09 4.61 26.56
N GLN A 16 -0.19 4.18 25.67
CA GLN A 16 0.49 5.09 24.78
C GLN A 16 -0.43 5.48 23.59
N PRO A 17 -0.30 6.72 23.05
CA PRO A 17 -0.94 7.06 21.79
C PRO A 17 -0.32 6.24 20.65
N LEU A 18 -0.97 6.18 19.48
CA LEU A 18 -0.41 5.50 18.30
C LEU A 18 0.92 6.13 17.85
N PHE A 19 0.99 7.46 17.89
CA PHE A 19 2.14 8.25 17.48
C PHE A 19 2.46 9.31 18.54
N PHE A 20 3.70 9.74 18.59
CA PHE A 20 4.19 10.82 19.45
C PHE A 20 4.10 10.56 20.98
N GLY A 21 4.01 9.29 21.37
CA GLY A 21 4.18 8.90 22.76
C GLY A 21 5.66 8.77 23.16
N GLU A 22 5.91 8.04 24.24
CA GLU A 22 7.27 7.77 24.70
C GLU A 22 7.94 6.69 23.83
N ASP A 23 9.27 6.75 23.76
CA ASP A 23 10.05 5.74 23.06
C ASP A 23 9.84 4.35 23.68
N LEU A 24 9.83 3.33 22.83
CA LEU A 24 9.62 1.95 23.24
C LEU A 24 10.79 1.41 24.07
N ALA A 25 10.47 0.54 25.02
CA ALA A 25 11.41 -0.30 25.75
C ALA A 25 11.42 -1.70 25.11
N VAL A 26 11.07 -2.75 25.88
CA VAL A 26 10.93 -4.12 25.34
C VAL A 26 9.75 -4.17 24.39
N GLN A 27 9.97 -4.68 23.17
CA GLN A 27 8.89 -4.99 22.25
C GLN A 27 8.08 -6.18 22.79
N ARG A 28 6.80 -5.96 23.10
CA ARG A 28 5.91 -6.94 23.69
C ARG A 28 4.67 -7.11 22.82
N TYR A 29 4.35 -8.36 22.53
CA TYR A 29 3.18 -8.74 21.74
C TYR A 29 2.16 -9.55 22.56
N ASP A 30 2.41 -9.70 23.87
CA ASP A 30 1.47 -10.32 24.83
C ASP A 30 0.37 -9.35 25.28
N THR A 31 0.60 -8.04 25.16
CA THR A 31 -0.33 -6.99 25.55
C THR A 31 -0.32 -5.88 24.49
N MET A 32 -1.39 -5.72 23.75
CA MET A 32 -1.50 -4.81 22.62
C MET A 32 -2.69 -3.86 22.75
N LYS A 33 -2.51 -2.60 22.44
CA LYS A 33 -3.60 -1.61 22.34
C LYS A 33 -4.48 -1.84 21.13
N TYR A 34 -3.85 -2.20 20.01
CA TYR A 34 -4.48 -2.38 18.70
C TYR A 34 -4.13 -3.73 18.07
N PRO A 35 -4.70 -4.85 18.55
CA PRO A 35 -4.41 -6.19 18.01
C PRO A 35 -4.66 -6.35 16.51
N ILE A 36 -5.36 -5.39 15.88
CA ILE A 36 -5.58 -5.40 14.43
C ILE A 36 -4.28 -5.23 13.66
N PHE A 37 -3.33 -4.43 14.14
CA PHE A 37 -2.05 -4.24 13.45
C PHE A 37 -1.18 -5.49 13.52
N ASP A 38 -1.18 -6.20 14.65
CA ASP A 38 -0.51 -7.50 14.71
C ASP A 38 -1.12 -8.51 13.72
N ARG A 39 -2.46 -8.58 13.65
CA ARG A 39 -3.12 -9.45 12.66
C ARG A 39 -2.75 -9.10 11.22
N LEU A 40 -2.69 -7.80 10.87
CA LEU A 40 -2.27 -7.37 9.54
C LEU A 40 -0.80 -7.70 9.29
N CYS A 41 0.06 -7.57 10.29
CA CYS A 41 1.46 -8.00 10.21
C CYS A 41 1.55 -9.51 9.93
N GLN A 42 0.86 -10.33 10.71
CA GLN A 42 0.83 -11.78 10.51
C GLN A 42 0.28 -12.18 9.13
N GLN A 43 -0.72 -11.46 8.63
CA GLN A 43 -1.24 -11.70 7.28
C GLN A 43 -0.19 -11.37 6.20
N GLN A 44 0.53 -10.26 6.33
CA GLN A 44 1.62 -9.92 5.39
C GLN A 44 2.72 -10.98 5.41
N LEU A 45 3.14 -11.44 6.59
CA LEU A 45 4.13 -12.51 6.72
C LEU A 45 3.64 -13.82 6.09
N GLY A 46 2.35 -14.15 6.26
CA GLY A 46 1.72 -15.31 5.63
C GLY A 46 1.55 -15.19 4.11
N PHE A 47 1.66 -13.98 3.56
CA PHE A 47 1.55 -13.71 2.13
C PHE A 47 2.91 -13.60 1.42
N PHE A 48 3.99 -13.94 2.09
CA PHE A 48 5.32 -13.89 1.48
C PHE A 48 5.37 -14.68 0.16
N TRP A 49 5.97 -14.08 -0.84
CA TRP A 49 6.13 -14.65 -2.19
C TRP A 49 7.34 -14.02 -2.89
N ARG A 50 7.75 -14.63 -3.98
CA ARG A 50 8.86 -14.14 -4.81
C ARG A 50 8.44 -14.11 -6.28
N PRO A 51 8.78 -13.05 -7.03
CA PRO A 51 8.38 -12.96 -8.44
C PRO A 51 8.95 -14.10 -9.31
N GLU A 52 10.12 -14.65 -8.94
CA GLU A 52 10.77 -15.74 -9.65
C GLU A 52 9.97 -17.05 -9.61
N GLU A 53 8.99 -17.18 -8.73
CA GLU A 53 8.08 -18.33 -8.65
C GLU A 53 7.05 -18.35 -9.81
N VAL A 54 6.91 -17.22 -10.53
CA VAL A 54 5.99 -17.10 -11.66
C VAL A 54 6.77 -17.09 -12.97
N SER A 55 6.49 -18.07 -13.86
CA SER A 55 7.12 -18.11 -15.19
C SER A 55 6.58 -17.01 -16.09
N LEU A 56 7.47 -16.28 -16.77
CA LEU A 56 7.17 -15.25 -17.76
C LEU A 56 7.53 -15.68 -19.20
N GLN A 57 7.79 -16.97 -19.43
CA GLN A 57 8.18 -17.45 -20.76
C GLN A 57 7.06 -17.25 -21.79
N LYS A 58 5.81 -17.52 -21.41
CA LYS A 58 4.65 -17.25 -22.26
C LYS A 58 4.48 -15.75 -22.51
N ASP A 59 4.62 -14.94 -21.47
CA ASP A 59 4.45 -13.50 -21.55
C ASP A 59 5.42 -12.85 -22.53
N ARG A 60 6.67 -13.34 -22.61
CA ARG A 60 7.65 -12.85 -23.59
C ARG A 60 7.17 -13.04 -25.02
N ASN A 61 6.56 -14.19 -25.32
CA ASN A 61 6.00 -14.48 -26.64
C ASN A 61 4.74 -13.63 -26.90
N ASP A 62 3.85 -13.53 -25.90
CA ASP A 62 2.65 -12.72 -25.98
C ASP A 62 3.01 -11.24 -26.25
N TYR A 63 3.94 -10.67 -25.46
CA TYR A 63 4.38 -9.28 -25.60
C TYR A 63 4.88 -8.96 -27.02
N ALA A 64 5.64 -9.87 -27.63
CA ALA A 64 6.13 -9.69 -29.00
C ALA A 64 4.98 -9.54 -30.01
N GLN A 65 3.86 -10.17 -29.77
CA GLN A 65 2.67 -10.22 -30.66
C GLN A 65 1.61 -9.16 -30.31
N LEU A 66 1.72 -8.45 -29.17
CA LEU A 66 0.79 -7.38 -28.83
C LEU A 66 0.79 -6.28 -29.89
N SER A 67 -0.36 -5.66 -30.12
CA SER A 67 -0.45 -4.44 -30.91
C SER A 67 0.30 -3.29 -30.25
N GLU A 68 0.67 -2.27 -31.00
CA GLU A 68 1.39 -1.10 -30.47
C GLU A 68 0.58 -0.38 -29.38
N SER A 69 -0.74 -0.31 -29.48
CA SER A 69 -1.59 0.25 -28.42
C SER A 69 -1.56 -0.60 -27.15
N GLN A 70 -1.60 -1.93 -27.26
CA GLN A 70 -1.52 -2.83 -26.11
C GLN A 70 -0.13 -2.76 -25.45
N LYS A 71 0.95 -2.74 -26.22
CA LYS A 71 2.32 -2.54 -25.70
C LYS A 71 2.42 -1.22 -24.95
N PHE A 72 1.85 -0.16 -25.53
CA PHE A 72 1.85 1.15 -24.88
C PHE A 72 1.11 1.15 -23.56
N ILE A 73 -0.11 0.57 -23.50
CA ILE A 73 -0.90 0.46 -22.26
C ILE A 73 -0.11 -0.35 -21.22
N PHE A 74 0.40 -1.52 -21.58
CA PHE A 74 1.12 -2.40 -20.67
C PHE A 74 2.38 -1.73 -20.11
N THR A 75 3.22 -1.19 -20.99
CA THR A 75 4.51 -0.56 -20.62
C THR A 75 4.30 0.69 -19.77
N SER A 76 3.33 1.54 -20.13
CA SER A 76 3.05 2.77 -19.38
C SER A 76 2.57 2.45 -17.97
N ASN A 77 1.67 1.47 -17.80
CA ASN A 77 1.23 1.04 -16.48
C ASN A 77 2.37 0.46 -15.64
N LEU A 78 3.22 -0.37 -16.25
CA LEU A 78 4.38 -0.95 -15.57
C LEU A 78 5.36 0.13 -15.07
N LYS A 79 5.64 1.15 -15.90
CA LYS A 79 6.45 2.31 -15.52
C LYS A 79 5.82 3.10 -14.36
N TYR A 80 4.52 3.36 -14.46
CA TYR A 80 3.78 4.11 -13.45
C TYR A 80 3.81 3.40 -12.08
N GLN A 81 3.50 2.11 -12.05
CA GLN A 81 3.55 1.30 -10.83
C GLN A 81 4.97 1.24 -10.26
N THR A 82 5.99 1.04 -11.10
CA THR A 82 7.40 1.05 -10.68
C THR A 82 7.77 2.37 -9.98
N MET A 83 7.30 3.50 -10.50
CA MET A 83 7.55 4.82 -9.89
C MET A 83 6.87 4.94 -8.53
N LEU A 84 5.59 4.59 -8.43
CA LEU A 84 4.84 4.71 -7.19
C LEU A 84 5.44 3.85 -6.07
N ASP A 85 5.76 2.59 -6.35
CA ASP A 85 6.36 1.69 -5.36
C ASP A 85 7.81 2.06 -5.02
N SER A 86 8.49 2.80 -5.91
CA SER A 86 9.80 3.38 -5.57
C SER A 86 9.70 4.50 -4.53
N VAL A 87 8.58 5.21 -4.47
CA VAL A 87 8.28 6.20 -3.42
C VAL A 87 7.75 5.48 -2.18
N GLN A 88 6.77 4.61 -2.36
CA GLN A 88 6.08 3.91 -1.28
C GLN A 88 7.02 2.98 -0.51
N GLY A 89 7.93 2.27 -1.17
CA GLY A 89 8.93 1.40 -0.55
C GLY A 89 10.00 2.10 0.31
N ARG A 90 9.85 3.40 0.57
CA ARG A 90 10.69 4.17 1.49
C ARG A 90 9.86 4.99 2.48
N GLY A 91 8.64 5.36 2.06
CA GLY A 91 7.81 6.33 2.75
C GLY A 91 7.42 5.91 4.17
N PRO A 92 6.79 4.76 4.38
CA PRO A 92 6.28 4.35 5.69
C PRO A 92 7.35 4.28 6.77
N CYS A 93 8.52 3.69 6.48
CA CYS A 93 9.63 3.59 7.42
C CYS A 93 10.29 4.93 7.71
N LEU A 94 10.40 5.81 6.73
CA LEU A 94 11.03 7.13 6.94
C LEU A 94 10.09 8.14 7.61
N ALA A 95 8.81 8.12 7.24
CA ALA A 95 7.86 9.15 7.65
C ALA A 95 7.01 8.77 8.86
N PHE A 96 6.56 7.53 8.97
CA PHE A 96 5.66 7.11 10.06
C PHE A 96 6.40 6.42 11.21
N LEU A 97 7.26 5.45 10.90
CA LEU A 97 7.95 4.63 11.88
C LEU A 97 8.68 5.45 12.97
N PRO A 98 9.31 6.60 12.68
CA PRO A 98 9.96 7.41 13.70
C PRO A 98 9.06 7.89 14.83
N PHE A 99 7.76 7.94 14.64
CA PHE A 99 6.79 8.45 15.63
C PHE A 99 5.93 7.38 16.27
N VAL A 100 6.02 6.13 15.80
CA VAL A 100 5.23 5.00 16.33
C VAL A 100 5.63 4.69 17.77
N THR A 101 4.64 4.40 18.59
CA THR A 101 4.81 4.13 20.02
C THR A 101 4.07 2.87 20.50
N ASN A 102 3.59 2.05 19.56
CA ASN A 102 3.01 0.73 19.82
C ASN A 102 3.77 -0.34 19.03
N PRO A 103 4.25 -1.42 19.66
CA PRO A 103 5.05 -2.47 18.99
C PRO A 103 4.30 -3.14 17.83
N GLU A 104 3.00 -3.37 17.99
CA GLU A 104 2.15 -3.99 16.97
C GLU A 104 2.05 -3.14 15.70
N LEU A 105 2.02 -1.81 15.81
CA LEU A 105 2.05 -0.92 14.66
C LEU A 105 3.46 -0.82 14.05
N GLU A 106 4.50 -0.77 14.91
CA GLU A 106 5.89 -0.77 14.47
C GLU A 106 6.19 -1.98 13.58
N GLY A 107 5.91 -3.20 14.08
CA GLY A 107 6.11 -4.43 13.32
C GLY A 107 5.30 -4.48 12.02
N CYS A 108 4.07 -3.95 12.05
CA CYS A 108 3.21 -3.90 10.87
C CYS A 108 3.77 -2.98 9.77
N ILE A 109 4.34 -1.81 10.13
CA ILE A 109 4.96 -0.88 9.18
C ILE A 109 6.26 -1.46 8.60
N VAL A 110 7.06 -2.14 9.40
CA VAL A 110 8.28 -2.81 8.92
C VAL A 110 7.94 -3.91 7.92
N ALA A 111 6.90 -4.71 8.19
CA ALA A 111 6.42 -5.73 7.25
C ALA A 111 5.90 -5.08 5.95
N TRP A 112 5.20 -3.96 6.03
CA TRP A 112 4.74 -3.20 4.88
C TRP A 112 5.90 -2.81 3.95
N ASP A 113 6.90 -2.13 4.48
CA ASP A 113 8.06 -1.66 3.72
C ASP A 113 8.83 -2.84 3.07
N PHE A 114 8.88 -3.98 3.77
CA PHE A 114 9.44 -5.21 3.20
C PHE A 114 8.64 -5.73 2.00
N MET A 115 7.30 -5.73 2.06
CA MET A 115 6.45 -6.15 0.94
C MET A 115 6.60 -5.22 -0.27
N GLU A 116 6.74 -3.91 -0.06
CA GLU A 116 7.04 -2.95 -1.13
C GLU A 116 8.36 -3.23 -1.85
N THR A 117 9.34 -3.75 -1.11
CA THR A 117 10.60 -4.24 -1.72
C THR A 117 10.34 -5.40 -2.68
N ILE A 118 9.43 -6.32 -2.34
CA ILE A 118 9.02 -7.43 -3.23
C ILE A 118 8.33 -6.87 -4.48
N HIS A 119 7.46 -5.87 -4.33
CA HIS A 119 6.78 -5.22 -5.46
C HIS A 119 7.79 -4.59 -6.43
N SER A 120 8.72 -3.79 -5.94
CA SER A 120 9.78 -3.17 -6.75
C SER A 120 10.64 -4.21 -7.49
N ARG A 121 10.98 -5.32 -6.83
CA ARG A 121 11.70 -6.45 -7.46
C ARG A 121 10.85 -7.12 -8.52
N SER A 122 9.54 -7.20 -8.33
CA SER A 122 8.61 -7.84 -9.25
C SER A 122 8.50 -7.08 -10.57
N TYR A 123 8.41 -5.75 -10.53
CA TYR A 123 8.46 -4.95 -11.76
C TYR A 123 9.79 -5.12 -12.48
N THR A 124 10.89 -5.13 -11.75
CA THR A 124 12.21 -5.41 -12.33
C THR A 124 12.25 -6.79 -12.99
N TYR A 125 11.69 -7.81 -12.36
CA TYR A 125 11.62 -9.15 -12.91
C TYR A 125 10.80 -9.20 -14.20
N ILE A 126 9.62 -8.56 -14.23
CA ILE A 126 8.80 -8.46 -15.44
C ILE A 126 9.59 -7.73 -16.56
N ILE A 127 10.14 -6.56 -16.28
CA ILE A 127 10.88 -5.77 -17.27
C ILE A 127 12.06 -6.55 -17.84
N LYS A 128 12.85 -7.22 -17.01
CA LYS A 128 14.00 -8.02 -17.46
C LYS A 128 13.62 -9.22 -18.33
N ASN A 129 12.43 -9.78 -18.15
CA ASN A 129 11.98 -10.94 -18.92
C ASN A 129 11.32 -10.57 -20.25
N LEU A 130 10.74 -9.37 -20.35
CA LEU A 130 9.96 -8.96 -21.53
C LEU A 130 10.74 -8.09 -22.52
N TYR A 131 11.64 -7.24 -22.02
CA TYR A 131 12.33 -6.25 -22.85
C TYR A 131 13.75 -6.67 -23.16
N SER A 132 14.18 -6.45 -24.42
CA SER A 132 15.56 -6.71 -24.85
C SER A 132 16.56 -5.75 -24.20
N GLN A 133 16.14 -4.53 -23.91
CA GLN A 133 16.92 -3.48 -23.26
C GLN A 133 16.18 -2.95 -22.00
N PRO A 134 16.23 -3.68 -20.89
CA PRO A 134 15.51 -3.28 -19.67
C PRO A 134 15.88 -1.89 -19.14
N GLY A 135 17.15 -1.50 -19.29
CA GLY A 135 17.65 -0.18 -18.87
C GLY A 135 16.87 0.99 -19.50
N GLU A 136 16.57 0.91 -20.80
CA GLU A 136 15.82 1.96 -21.50
C GLU A 136 14.42 2.18 -20.92
N VAL A 137 13.79 1.12 -20.41
CA VAL A 137 12.47 1.22 -19.74
C VAL A 137 12.61 2.00 -18.45
N PHE A 138 13.61 1.67 -17.61
CA PHE A 138 13.84 2.36 -16.35
C PHE A 138 14.26 3.81 -16.54
N ASP A 139 15.19 4.08 -17.45
CA ASP A 139 15.75 5.42 -17.70
C ASP A 139 14.68 6.41 -18.18
N THR A 140 13.62 5.91 -18.81
CA THR A 140 12.52 6.73 -19.31
C THR A 140 11.36 6.91 -18.33
N ILE A 141 11.40 6.33 -17.15
CA ILE A 141 10.31 6.49 -16.14
C ILE A 141 10.23 7.94 -15.67
N ILE A 142 11.35 8.50 -15.20
CA ILE A 142 11.42 9.87 -14.66
C ILE A 142 11.33 10.95 -15.75
N GLN A 143 11.45 10.58 -17.01
CA GLN A 143 11.31 11.50 -18.14
C GLN A 143 9.84 11.65 -18.58
N ASP A 144 8.95 10.79 -18.10
CA ASP A 144 7.53 10.85 -18.43
C ASP A 144 6.81 11.79 -17.44
N GLU A 145 6.55 13.03 -17.89
CA GLU A 145 5.86 14.06 -17.10
C GLU A 145 4.49 13.58 -16.56
N LYS A 146 3.82 12.66 -17.29
CA LYS A 146 2.54 12.10 -16.83
C LYS A 146 2.72 11.20 -15.62
N ILE A 147 3.82 10.47 -15.56
CA ILE A 147 4.17 9.60 -14.43
C ILE A 147 4.67 10.46 -13.27
N GLU A 148 5.61 11.37 -13.54
CA GLU A 148 6.23 12.23 -12.55
C GLU A 148 5.19 13.05 -11.78
N LYS A 149 4.27 13.71 -12.47
CA LYS A 149 3.17 14.49 -11.87
C LYS A 149 2.35 13.68 -10.85
N ARG A 150 2.22 12.37 -11.03
CA ARG A 150 1.41 11.51 -10.14
C ARG A 150 2.11 11.09 -8.87
N SER A 151 3.43 11.02 -8.89
CA SER A 151 4.23 10.72 -7.70
C SER A 151 4.44 11.95 -6.81
N THR A 152 4.35 13.15 -7.37
CA THR A 152 4.68 14.43 -6.70
C THR A 152 3.90 14.61 -5.39
N ALA A 153 2.58 14.47 -5.39
CA ALA A 153 1.77 14.70 -4.21
C ALA A 153 2.12 13.76 -3.04
N VAL A 154 2.46 12.51 -3.34
CA VAL A 154 2.86 11.53 -2.32
C VAL A 154 4.25 11.85 -1.79
N THR A 155 5.18 12.16 -2.69
CA THR A 155 6.55 12.55 -2.34
C THR A 155 6.55 13.80 -1.46
N GLU A 156 5.82 14.85 -1.85
CA GLU A 156 5.73 16.09 -1.08
C GLU A 156 5.11 15.87 0.32
N ALA A 157 4.08 15.03 0.43
CA ALA A 157 3.47 14.72 1.72
C ALA A 157 4.45 14.00 2.66
N TYR A 158 5.20 13.02 2.15
CA TYR A 158 6.24 12.34 2.90
C TYR A 158 7.39 13.26 3.28
N ASP A 159 7.95 14.01 2.32
CA ASP A 159 9.06 14.92 2.55
C ASP A 159 8.72 16.01 3.56
N HIS A 160 7.51 16.54 3.52
CA HIS A 160 7.03 17.52 4.48
C HIS A 160 7.00 16.93 5.90
N LEU A 161 6.42 15.75 6.08
CA LEU A 161 6.37 15.07 7.37
C LEU A 161 7.77 14.69 7.87
N ILE A 162 8.65 14.17 7.01
CA ILE A 162 10.03 13.81 7.36
C ILE A 162 10.81 15.04 7.82
N ASN A 163 10.71 16.16 7.10
CA ASN A 163 11.41 17.39 7.43
C ASN A 163 10.96 17.98 8.77
N LEU A 164 9.63 18.01 9.03
CA LEU A 164 9.12 18.41 10.35
C LEU A 164 9.54 17.42 11.44
N GLY A 165 9.55 16.15 11.12
CA GLY A 165 9.97 15.08 12.00
C GLY A 165 11.41 15.20 12.46
N TYR A 166 12.33 15.47 11.57
CA TYR A 166 13.75 15.71 11.94
C TYR A 166 13.91 16.90 12.87
N LYS A 167 13.23 18.03 12.58
CA LYS A 167 13.25 19.20 13.46
C LYS A 167 12.72 18.86 14.85
N TYR A 168 11.58 18.19 14.90
CA TYR A 168 10.94 17.78 16.17
C TYR A 168 11.82 16.81 16.97
N GLN A 169 12.51 15.89 16.35
CA GLN A 169 13.40 14.94 17.03
C GLN A 169 14.66 15.62 17.58
N LEU A 170 15.18 16.64 16.89
CA LEU A 170 16.33 17.42 17.35
C LEU A 170 15.95 18.36 18.50
N ASP A 171 14.89 19.11 18.33
CA ASP A 171 14.32 20.01 19.32
C ASP A 171 12.78 20.04 19.23
N PRO A 172 12.08 19.33 20.14
CA PRO A 172 10.62 19.31 20.14
C PRO A 172 9.93 20.67 20.27
N LYS A 173 10.65 21.69 20.79
CA LYS A 173 10.11 23.05 20.93
C LYS A 173 10.21 23.87 19.64
N SER A 174 11.00 23.43 18.67
CA SER A 174 11.18 24.12 17.38
C SER A 174 10.03 23.90 16.38
N VAL A 175 9.11 22.99 16.68
CA VAL A 175 7.99 22.63 15.79
C VAL A 175 6.67 22.73 16.56
N ASP A 176 5.68 23.38 15.98
CA ASP A 176 4.32 23.33 16.51
C ASP A 176 3.75 21.92 16.37
N ILE A 177 3.30 21.35 17.47
CA ILE A 177 2.73 20.00 17.50
C ILE A 177 1.47 19.89 16.64
N TYR A 178 0.73 20.97 16.43
CA TYR A 178 -0.41 21.01 15.50
C TYR A 178 0.08 20.82 14.06
N ASP A 179 1.12 21.52 13.64
CA ASP A 179 1.67 21.43 12.28
C ASP A 179 2.25 20.03 12.01
N LEU A 180 2.96 19.45 12.99
CA LEU A 180 3.48 18.08 12.87
C LEU A 180 2.35 17.04 12.74
N LYS A 181 1.31 17.16 13.57
CA LYS A 181 0.15 16.26 13.50
C LYS A 181 -0.67 16.48 12.24
N LYS A 182 -0.75 17.71 11.73
CA LYS A 182 -1.36 18.03 10.44
C LYS A 182 -0.61 17.35 9.30
N ALA A 183 0.71 17.44 9.31
CA ALA A 183 1.54 16.76 8.30
C ALA A 183 1.35 15.24 8.35
N LEU A 184 1.35 14.63 9.54
CA LEU A 184 1.06 13.20 9.71
C LEU A 184 -0.32 12.82 9.16
N TRP A 185 -1.35 13.57 9.52
CA TRP A 185 -2.72 13.29 9.08
C TRP A 185 -2.88 13.36 7.57
N LEU A 186 -2.38 14.42 6.95
CA LEU A 186 -2.46 14.58 5.49
C LEU A 186 -1.61 13.53 4.76
N ALA A 187 -0.44 13.16 5.30
CA ALA A 187 0.36 12.06 4.75
C ALA A 187 -0.40 10.72 4.82
N LEU A 188 -1.05 10.41 5.94
CA LEU A 188 -1.87 9.18 6.08
C LEU A 188 -3.02 9.15 5.07
N VAL A 189 -3.72 10.28 4.85
CA VAL A 189 -4.79 10.36 3.84
C VAL A 189 -4.23 10.22 2.43
N THR A 190 -3.10 10.85 2.12
CA THR A 190 -2.44 10.77 0.82
C THR A 190 -2.00 9.34 0.50
N VAL A 191 -1.43 8.64 1.48
CA VAL A 191 -1.03 7.22 1.35
C VAL A 191 -2.25 6.32 1.21
N ASN A 192 -3.32 6.58 1.96
CA ASN A 192 -4.57 5.83 1.79
C ASN A 192 -5.14 5.98 0.37
N VAL A 193 -5.01 7.16 -0.24
CA VAL A 193 -5.38 7.41 -1.64
C VAL A 193 -4.41 6.72 -2.60
N LEU A 194 -3.11 6.68 -2.30
CA LEU A 194 -2.14 5.94 -3.09
C LEU A 194 -2.52 4.47 -3.18
N GLU A 195 -2.60 3.79 -2.04
CA GLU A 195 -2.89 2.35 -1.91
C GLU A 195 -4.31 1.98 -2.38
N GLY A 196 -5.26 2.87 -2.17
CA GLY A 196 -6.68 2.60 -2.40
C GLY A 196 -7.23 3.06 -3.72
N LEU A 197 -6.51 3.91 -4.49
CA LEU A 197 -7.05 4.53 -5.70
C LEU A 197 -6.04 4.56 -6.86
N ARG A 198 -4.79 5.04 -6.63
CA ARG A 198 -3.86 5.31 -7.72
C ARG A 198 -3.39 4.08 -8.49
N PHE A 199 -3.37 2.92 -7.87
CA PHE A 199 -3.00 1.67 -8.56
C PHE A 199 -4.13 1.05 -9.37
N TYR A 200 -5.38 1.44 -9.14
CA TYR A 200 -6.55 0.66 -9.58
C TYR A 200 -6.80 0.72 -11.09
N VAL A 201 -6.50 1.83 -11.76
CA VAL A 201 -6.55 1.91 -13.24
C VAL A 201 -5.52 0.96 -13.85
N SER A 202 -4.29 0.98 -13.33
CA SER A 202 -3.21 0.14 -13.81
C SER A 202 -3.47 -1.34 -13.55
N PHE A 203 -4.00 -1.70 -12.38
CA PHE A 203 -4.44 -3.07 -12.09
C PHE A 203 -5.55 -3.53 -13.03
N ALA A 204 -6.58 -2.71 -13.26
CA ALA A 204 -7.65 -3.06 -14.18
C ALA A 204 -7.13 -3.32 -15.60
N CYS A 205 -6.21 -2.50 -16.11
CA CYS A 205 -5.58 -2.72 -17.41
C CYS A 205 -4.79 -4.04 -17.45
N SER A 206 -3.99 -4.30 -16.42
CA SER A 206 -3.17 -5.51 -16.32
C SER A 206 -4.03 -6.78 -16.23
N PHE A 207 -5.10 -6.75 -15.45
CA PHE A 207 -6.02 -7.87 -15.32
C PHE A 207 -6.83 -8.12 -16.61
N ALA A 208 -7.14 -7.06 -17.37
CA ALA A 208 -7.78 -7.20 -18.67
C ALA A 208 -6.93 -8.01 -19.66
N PHE A 209 -5.59 -7.89 -19.61
CA PHE A 209 -4.72 -8.81 -20.36
C PHE A 209 -4.92 -10.27 -19.92
N GLY A 210 -4.96 -10.52 -18.60
CA GLY A 210 -5.20 -11.86 -18.06
C GLY A 210 -6.57 -12.44 -18.48
N GLU A 211 -7.63 -11.62 -18.51
CA GLU A 211 -8.94 -12.03 -19.03
C GLU A 211 -8.89 -12.45 -20.51
N LEU A 212 -8.04 -11.81 -21.29
CA LEU A 212 -7.79 -12.14 -22.69
C LEU A 212 -6.81 -13.32 -22.88
N LYS A 213 -6.36 -13.96 -21.80
CA LYS A 213 -5.34 -15.03 -21.83
C LYS A 213 -3.99 -14.57 -22.39
N LEU A 214 -3.69 -13.29 -22.26
CA LEU A 214 -2.44 -12.66 -22.64
C LEU A 214 -1.70 -12.20 -21.37
N MET A 215 -0.37 -12.21 -21.40
CA MET A 215 0.45 -11.73 -20.29
C MET A 215 0.05 -12.33 -18.93
N GLU A 216 -0.33 -13.60 -18.90
CA GLU A 216 -0.92 -14.27 -17.73
C GLU A 216 0.04 -14.33 -16.53
N GLY A 217 1.36 -14.50 -16.77
CA GLY A 217 2.37 -14.47 -15.73
C GLY A 217 2.48 -13.07 -15.08
N SER A 218 2.54 -12.03 -15.90
CA SER A 218 2.55 -10.64 -15.42
C SER A 218 1.25 -10.30 -14.68
N ALA A 219 0.09 -10.69 -15.21
CA ALA A 219 -1.20 -10.51 -14.54
C ALA A 219 -1.23 -11.24 -13.19
N LYS A 220 -0.64 -12.43 -13.08
CA LYS A 220 -0.51 -13.16 -11.81
C LYS A 220 0.38 -12.42 -10.81
N ILE A 221 1.55 -11.96 -11.21
CA ILE A 221 2.43 -11.16 -10.36
C ILE A 221 1.70 -9.91 -9.88
N LEU A 222 1.05 -9.17 -10.77
CA LEU A 222 0.31 -7.96 -10.43
C LEU A 222 -0.91 -8.24 -9.54
N SER A 223 -1.51 -9.44 -9.61
CA SER A 223 -2.57 -9.83 -8.68
C SER A 223 -2.04 -10.12 -7.27
N LEU A 224 -0.81 -10.64 -7.14
CA LEU A 224 -0.15 -10.81 -5.85
C LEU A 224 0.18 -9.44 -5.23
N ILE A 225 0.71 -8.51 -6.02
CA ILE A 225 0.92 -7.12 -5.60
C ILE A 225 -0.41 -6.51 -5.14
N ALA A 226 -1.47 -6.58 -5.94
CA ALA A 226 -2.78 -6.00 -5.59
C ALA A 226 -3.41 -6.61 -4.32
N ARG A 227 -3.12 -7.88 -4.01
CA ARG A 227 -3.47 -8.51 -2.74
C ARG A 227 -2.75 -7.84 -1.58
N ASP A 228 -1.47 -7.60 -1.72
CA ASP A 228 -0.63 -6.97 -0.69
C ASP A 228 -1.04 -5.51 -0.49
N GLU A 229 -1.32 -4.76 -1.58
CA GLU A 229 -1.87 -3.39 -1.52
C GLU A 229 -3.20 -3.31 -0.77
N SER A 230 -3.98 -4.38 -0.80
CA SER A 230 -5.20 -4.45 0.00
C SER A 230 -4.92 -4.52 1.51
N GLN A 231 -3.78 -5.09 1.93
CA GLN A 231 -3.34 -5.07 3.32
C GLN A 231 -2.79 -3.70 3.72
N HIS A 232 -2.00 -3.07 2.86
CA HIS A 232 -1.45 -1.73 3.05
C HIS A 232 -2.57 -0.69 3.20
N LEU A 233 -3.57 -0.76 2.32
CA LEU A 233 -4.79 0.03 2.42
C LEU A 233 -5.53 -0.21 3.74
N ALA A 234 -5.70 -1.47 4.14
CA ALA A 234 -6.36 -1.80 5.39
C ALA A 234 -5.60 -1.22 6.59
N MET A 235 -4.27 -1.23 6.57
CA MET A 235 -3.44 -0.65 7.64
C MET A 235 -3.64 0.86 7.74
N SER A 236 -3.49 1.60 6.65
CA SER A 236 -3.69 3.05 6.64
C SER A 236 -5.12 3.41 7.09
N GLN A 237 -6.13 2.65 6.68
CA GLN A 237 -7.52 2.82 7.12
C GLN A 237 -7.70 2.55 8.62
N GLN A 238 -7.03 1.56 9.20
CA GLN A 238 -7.12 1.27 10.64
C GLN A 238 -6.42 2.35 11.47
N ILE A 239 -5.32 2.94 10.99
CA ILE A 239 -4.67 4.09 11.64
C ILE A 239 -5.63 5.28 11.65
N ILE A 240 -6.20 5.64 10.50
CA ILE A 240 -7.19 6.72 10.36
C ILE A 240 -8.40 6.47 11.27
N LYS A 241 -8.95 5.26 11.25
CA LYS A 241 -10.07 4.86 12.09
C LYS A 241 -9.76 4.96 13.58
N ALA A 242 -8.55 4.60 14.00
CA ALA A 242 -8.14 4.73 15.39
C ALA A 242 -8.21 6.20 15.86
N TYR A 243 -7.74 7.14 15.05
CA TYR A 243 -7.87 8.57 15.34
C TYR A 243 -9.32 9.05 15.36
N LEU A 244 -10.16 8.57 14.46
CA LEU A 244 -11.57 8.98 14.41
C LEU A 244 -12.41 8.43 15.56
N THR A 245 -12.00 7.31 16.20
CA THR A 245 -12.90 6.58 17.10
C THR A 245 -12.32 6.22 18.47
N LYS A 246 -11.01 6.13 18.63
CA LYS A 246 -10.36 5.56 19.83
C LYS A 246 -9.30 6.45 20.47
N GLU A 247 -8.51 7.16 19.66
CA GLU A 247 -7.50 8.08 20.16
C GLU A 247 -8.15 9.34 20.71
N ASN A 248 -7.90 9.66 21.98
CA ASN A 248 -8.41 10.88 22.60
C ASN A 248 -7.39 12.02 22.50
N ASP A 249 -6.99 12.33 21.26
CA ASP A 249 -6.00 13.36 20.96
C ASP A 249 -6.69 14.67 20.53
N LYS A 250 -6.79 15.60 21.47
CA LYS A 250 -7.48 16.91 21.24
C LYS A 250 -6.87 17.71 20.07
N VAL A 251 -5.53 17.65 19.91
CA VAL A 251 -4.85 18.36 18.83
C VAL A 251 -5.16 17.71 17.49
N MET A 252 -5.05 16.37 17.42
CA MET A 252 -5.38 15.64 16.20
C MET A 252 -6.86 15.79 15.84
N ASN A 253 -7.78 15.76 16.81
CA ASN A 253 -9.20 16.01 16.56
C ASN A 253 -9.45 17.38 15.94
N LYS A 254 -8.70 18.40 16.37
CA LYS A 254 -8.73 19.73 15.74
C LYS A 254 -8.16 19.69 14.33
N VAL A 255 -7.02 19.04 14.12
CA VAL A 255 -6.43 18.87 12.78
C VAL A 255 -7.40 18.21 11.83
N ILE A 256 -8.02 17.09 12.20
CA ILE A 256 -8.99 16.37 11.38
C ILE A 256 -10.14 17.29 10.93
N LYS A 257 -10.67 18.08 11.87
CA LYS A 257 -11.75 19.02 11.58
C LYS A 257 -11.31 20.15 10.64
N ASP A 258 -10.15 20.73 10.92
CA ASP A 258 -9.67 21.90 10.18
C ASP A 258 -9.21 21.54 8.76
N THR A 259 -8.73 20.30 8.52
CA THR A 259 -8.17 19.84 7.24
C THR A 259 -9.15 19.10 6.35
N GLN A 260 -10.43 19.11 6.66
CA GLN A 260 -11.44 18.37 5.88
C GLN A 260 -11.42 18.75 4.39
N LYS A 261 -11.26 20.05 4.09
CA LYS A 261 -11.16 20.54 2.71
C LYS A 261 -9.91 20.05 1.99
N GLU A 262 -8.78 19.98 2.69
CA GLU A 262 -7.53 19.44 2.14
C GLU A 262 -7.67 17.94 1.85
N CYS A 263 -8.34 17.17 2.72
CA CYS A 263 -8.62 15.76 2.47
C CYS A 263 -9.46 15.55 1.21
N TYR A 264 -10.52 16.34 1.02
CA TYR A 264 -11.29 16.30 -0.23
C TYR A 264 -10.45 16.68 -1.44
N LYS A 265 -9.59 17.69 -1.32
CA LYS A 265 -8.69 18.09 -2.41
C LYS A 265 -7.72 16.97 -2.81
N ILE A 266 -7.15 16.21 -1.85
CA ILE A 266 -6.30 15.06 -2.12
C ILE A 266 -7.03 14.02 -2.99
N TYR A 267 -8.32 13.74 -2.68
CA TYR A 267 -9.13 12.86 -3.52
C TYR A 267 -9.43 13.44 -4.89
N ASP A 268 -9.80 14.74 -4.98
CA ASP A 268 -10.09 15.40 -6.25
C ASP A 268 -8.90 15.40 -7.20
N ASP A 269 -7.73 15.74 -6.68
CA ASP A 269 -6.50 15.74 -7.46
C ASP A 269 -6.17 14.32 -7.94
N ALA A 270 -6.32 13.31 -7.08
CA ALA A 270 -6.08 11.92 -7.46
C ALA A 270 -7.08 11.41 -8.51
N VAL A 271 -8.38 11.66 -8.31
CA VAL A 271 -9.42 11.26 -9.27
C VAL A 271 -9.21 11.93 -10.63
N SER A 272 -8.91 13.23 -10.65
CA SER A 272 -8.60 13.94 -11.89
C SER A 272 -7.39 13.33 -12.60
N GLN A 273 -6.31 13.12 -11.88
CA GLN A 273 -5.06 12.56 -12.42
C GLN A 273 -5.24 11.12 -12.91
N GLU A 274 -6.01 10.28 -12.22
CA GLU A 274 -6.26 8.90 -12.65
C GLU A 274 -7.19 8.83 -13.87
N LYS A 275 -8.13 9.76 -14.00
CA LYS A 275 -8.90 9.91 -15.24
C LYS A 275 -8.03 10.39 -16.40
N GLU A 276 -7.17 11.38 -16.18
CA GLU A 276 -6.17 11.80 -17.19
C GLU A 276 -5.24 10.65 -17.59
N TRP A 277 -4.87 9.78 -16.62
CA TRP A 277 -4.07 8.59 -16.89
C TRP A 277 -4.81 7.60 -17.78
N ALA A 278 -6.06 7.30 -17.47
CA ALA A 278 -6.89 6.44 -18.31
C ALA A 278 -6.98 6.98 -19.75
N SER A 279 -7.23 8.30 -19.93
CA SER A 279 -7.26 8.93 -21.25
C SER A 279 -5.90 8.83 -21.97
N TYR A 280 -4.79 9.05 -21.27
CA TYR A 280 -3.44 8.90 -21.80
C TYR A 280 -3.15 7.47 -22.28
N LEU A 281 -3.50 6.47 -21.52
CA LEU A 281 -3.31 5.06 -21.87
C LEU A 281 -4.03 4.70 -23.17
N PHE A 282 -5.22 5.25 -23.40
CA PHE A 282 -6.03 4.97 -24.59
C PHE A 282 -5.75 5.92 -25.78
N SER A 283 -4.80 6.83 -25.65
CA SER A 283 -4.45 7.80 -26.72
C SER A 283 -3.91 7.16 -28.00
N LYS A 284 -3.35 5.95 -27.91
CA LYS A 284 -2.84 5.17 -29.05
C LYS A 284 -3.77 4.04 -29.50
N GLY A 285 -4.97 4.00 -28.99
CA GLY A 285 -5.96 2.96 -29.26
C GLY A 285 -6.45 2.26 -28.00
N SER A 286 -7.52 1.50 -28.13
CA SER A 286 -8.19 0.79 -27.06
C SER A 286 -7.72 -0.66 -26.94
N MET A 287 -8.10 -1.32 -25.87
CA MET A 287 -8.02 -2.77 -25.73
C MET A 287 -9.41 -3.37 -25.49
N ILE A 288 -9.58 -4.62 -25.85
CA ILE A 288 -10.85 -5.34 -25.68
C ILE A 288 -11.21 -5.43 -24.19
N GLY A 289 -12.47 -5.16 -23.87
CA GLY A 289 -12.98 -5.25 -22.48
C GLY A 289 -12.81 -3.99 -21.64
N LEU A 290 -12.07 -2.98 -22.12
CA LEU A 290 -11.89 -1.69 -21.44
C LEU A 290 -12.16 -0.52 -22.38
N SER A 291 -12.68 0.56 -21.79
CA SER A 291 -12.76 1.86 -22.44
C SER A 291 -12.41 2.97 -21.44
N GLU A 292 -12.01 4.11 -21.95
CA GLU A 292 -11.75 5.32 -21.15
C GLU A 292 -12.94 5.62 -20.22
N LYS A 293 -14.15 5.60 -20.75
CA LYS A 293 -15.39 5.84 -19.98
C LYS A 293 -15.55 4.87 -18.82
N LEU A 294 -15.34 3.58 -19.04
CA LEU A 294 -15.42 2.56 -17.98
C LEU A 294 -14.36 2.76 -16.90
N LEU A 295 -13.14 3.13 -17.28
CA LEU A 295 -12.08 3.44 -16.32
C LEU A 295 -12.38 4.71 -15.54
N HIS A 296 -12.94 5.76 -16.15
CA HIS A 296 -13.38 6.95 -15.44
C HIS A 296 -14.45 6.63 -14.38
N GLN A 297 -15.45 5.81 -14.75
CA GLN A 297 -16.47 5.35 -13.80
C GLN A 297 -15.88 4.48 -12.70
N TYR A 298 -14.88 3.65 -13.04
CA TYR A 298 -14.19 2.80 -12.06
C TYR A 298 -13.39 3.62 -11.04
N VAL A 299 -12.70 4.67 -11.47
CA VAL A 299 -12.02 5.62 -10.58
C VAL A 299 -13.00 6.26 -9.59
N GLU A 300 -14.17 6.72 -10.05
CA GLU A 300 -15.21 7.31 -9.19
C GLU A 300 -15.79 6.29 -8.21
N TYR A 301 -16.08 5.09 -8.70
CA TYR A 301 -16.56 3.97 -7.87
C TYR A 301 -15.60 3.67 -6.73
N ILE A 302 -14.30 3.53 -7.04
CA ILE A 302 -13.26 3.26 -6.04
C ILE A 302 -13.12 4.45 -5.08
N ALA A 303 -13.03 5.69 -5.58
CA ALA A 303 -12.88 6.89 -4.77
C ALA A 303 -14.01 7.03 -3.75
N ASN A 304 -15.26 6.91 -4.16
CA ASN A 304 -16.42 6.98 -3.27
C ASN A 304 -16.38 5.90 -2.17
N ARG A 305 -15.92 4.70 -2.49
CA ARG A 305 -15.74 3.64 -1.48
C ARG A 305 -14.68 4.00 -0.46
N ARG A 306 -13.53 4.54 -0.91
CA ARG A 306 -12.41 4.91 -0.02
C ARG A 306 -12.76 6.10 0.85
N MET A 307 -13.40 7.12 0.31
CA MET A 307 -13.87 8.28 1.07
C MET A 307 -14.75 7.86 2.25
N ARG A 308 -15.74 7.00 2.01
CA ARG A 308 -16.62 6.49 3.07
C ARG A 308 -15.85 5.76 4.18
N MET A 309 -14.81 5.00 3.83
CA MET A 309 -14.04 4.22 4.80
C MET A 309 -13.20 5.08 5.75
N ILE A 310 -12.87 6.30 5.35
CA ILE A 310 -12.14 7.27 6.19
C ILE A 310 -13.03 8.39 6.74
N GLY A 311 -14.34 8.23 6.67
CA GLY A 311 -15.30 9.16 7.26
C GLY A 311 -15.62 10.41 6.40
N LEU A 312 -15.24 10.43 5.13
CA LEU A 312 -15.62 11.48 4.18
C LEU A 312 -16.93 11.11 3.45
N GLU A 313 -17.72 12.10 3.13
CA GLU A 313 -18.91 11.93 2.31
C GLU A 313 -18.53 11.66 0.84
N GLN A 314 -19.28 10.76 0.21
CA GLN A 314 -19.14 10.46 -1.21
C GLN A 314 -19.60 11.65 -2.06
N LYS A 315 -18.87 11.95 -3.12
CA LYS A 315 -19.17 13.15 -3.93
C LYS A 315 -19.15 12.91 -5.45
N TYR A 316 -18.61 11.77 -5.90
CA TYR A 316 -18.54 11.48 -7.34
C TYR A 316 -19.85 10.87 -7.83
N GLU A 317 -20.17 11.10 -9.10
CA GLU A 317 -21.43 10.72 -9.72
C GLU A 317 -21.65 9.20 -9.73
N HIS A 318 -20.59 8.43 -10.05
CA HIS A 318 -20.71 6.98 -10.13
C HIS A 318 -20.84 6.33 -8.75
N SER A 319 -21.92 5.60 -8.54
CA SER A 319 -22.23 4.97 -7.24
C SER A 319 -21.16 4.02 -6.75
N SER A 320 -20.83 4.08 -5.46
CA SER A 320 -19.93 3.16 -4.78
C SER A 320 -20.48 1.72 -4.62
N SER A 321 -21.73 1.47 -4.98
CA SER A 321 -22.36 0.14 -4.94
C SER A 321 -22.39 -0.55 -6.29
N ASN A 322 -22.13 0.16 -7.38
CA ASN A 322 -22.17 -0.38 -8.74
C ASN A 322 -20.76 -0.42 -9.35
N ASN A 323 -20.11 -1.58 -9.31
CA ASN A 323 -18.78 -1.75 -9.93
C ASN A 323 -18.92 -1.79 -11.46
N PRO A 324 -18.36 -0.82 -12.21
CA PRO A 324 -18.43 -0.82 -13.68
C PRO A 324 -17.54 -1.89 -14.32
N LEU A 325 -16.60 -2.47 -13.56
CA LEU A 325 -15.70 -3.56 -13.97
C LEU A 325 -15.87 -4.77 -13.03
N PRO A 326 -17.02 -5.45 -13.01
CA PRO A 326 -17.31 -6.49 -12.02
C PRO A 326 -16.35 -7.68 -12.08
N TRP A 327 -15.77 -7.96 -13.22
CA TRP A 327 -14.77 -9.01 -13.43
C TRP A 327 -13.46 -8.73 -12.65
N THR A 328 -13.16 -7.48 -12.26
CA THR A 328 -11.97 -7.18 -11.47
C THR A 328 -12.01 -7.78 -10.07
N VAL A 329 -13.20 -8.08 -9.55
CA VAL A 329 -13.38 -8.54 -8.16
C VAL A 329 -12.60 -9.82 -7.86
N HIS A 330 -12.56 -10.78 -8.80
CA HIS A 330 -11.84 -12.04 -8.55
C HIS A 330 -10.33 -11.87 -8.52
N TRP A 331 -9.77 -10.87 -9.24
CA TRP A 331 -8.35 -10.57 -9.20
C TRP A 331 -7.89 -9.96 -7.87
N PHE A 332 -8.79 -9.29 -7.15
CA PHE A 332 -8.53 -8.75 -5.80
C PHE A 332 -8.93 -9.73 -4.68
N ASN A 333 -9.49 -10.89 -5.01
CA ASN A 333 -9.94 -11.84 -4.00
C ASN A 333 -8.77 -12.73 -3.54
N SER A 334 -8.16 -12.37 -2.41
CA SER A 334 -7.05 -13.11 -1.81
C SER A 334 -7.36 -14.59 -1.51
N ARG A 335 -8.63 -14.94 -1.33
CA ARG A 335 -9.05 -16.33 -1.06
C ARG A 335 -9.00 -17.24 -2.29
N SER A 336 -9.08 -16.67 -3.49
CA SER A 336 -9.00 -17.41 -4.76
C SER A 336 -7.58 -17.40 -5.36
N LEU A 337 -6.69 -16.59 -4.85
CA LEU A 337 -5.27 -16.69 -5.17
C LEU A 337 -4.77 -17.93 -4.43
N GLN A 338 -4.56 -19.02 -5.18
CA GLN A 338 -3.85 -20.18 -4.65
C GLN A 338 -2.59 -19.70 -3.94
N ASN A 339 -2.31 -20.32 -2.83
CA ASN A 339 -1.07 -20.17 -2.08
C ASN A 339 0.12 -20.15 -3.03
N ALA A 340 1.15 -19.40 -2.73
CA ALA A 340 2.36 -19.37 -3.55
C ALA A 340 2.83 -20.80 -3.84
N PRO A 341 3.44 -21.08 -5.01
CA PRO A 341 3.88 -22.43 -5.37
C PRO A 341 4.69 -23.16 -4.30
N GLN A 342 5.42 -22.41 -3.47
CA GLN A 342 6.14 -22.96 -2.31
C GLN A 342 5.21 -23.58 -1.23
N GLU A 343 3.93 -23.26 -1.23
CA GLU A 343 2.95 -23.85 -0.29
C GLU A 343 2.37 -25.17 -0.84
N THR A 344 2.53 -25.45 -2.12
CA THR A 344 2.04 -26.69 -2.76
C THR A 344 3.08 -27.81 -2.87
N GLU A 345 4.38 -27.49 -2.73
CA GLU A 345 5.46 -28.46 -2.92
C GLU A 345 6.06 -29.01 -1.62
N ILE A 346 5.73 -28.45 -0.46
CA ILE A 346 6.28 -28.89 0.84
C ILE A 346 5.14 -29.30 1.76
N GLU A 347 4.72 -30.56 1.69
CA GLU A 347 3.72 -31.17 2.61
C GLU A 347 4.12 -31.12 4.09
N SER A 348 5.34 -30.72 4.42
CA SER A 348 5.86 -30.66 5.79
C SER A 348 6.00 -29.24 6.38
N TYR A 349 5.80 -28.17 5.58
CA TYR A 349 5.94 -26.80 6.06
C TYR A 349 4.57 -26.14 6.26
N VAL A 350 4.08 -26.15 7.50
CA VAL A 350 2.83 -25.48 7.87
C VAL A 350 3.12 -23.99 8.08
N ILE A 351 3.00 -23.18 7.01
CA ILE A 351 3.05 -21.73 7.13
C ILE A 351 1.74 -21.25 7.79
N GLY A 352 1.84 -20.52 8.90
CA GLY A 352 0.71 -19.99 9.68
C GLY A 352 0.08 -20.95 10.69
N GLY A 353 0.63 -22.13 10.83
CA GLY A 353 0.19 -23.13 11.82
C GLY A 353 1.23 -23.38 12.90
N VAL A 354 1.69 -22.38 13.62
CA VAL A 354 2.31 -22.65 14.93
C VAL A 354 1.20 -23.18 15.83
N LYS A 355 1.03 -24.49 15.87
CA LYS A 355 0.28 -25.11 16.95
C LYS A 355 1.03 -24.78 18.22
N GLN A 356 0.45 -23.89 19.01
CA GLN A 356 0.88 -23.69 20.39
C GLN A 356 0.39 -24.89 21.18
N ASP A 357 1.16 -25.97 21.15
CA ASP A 357 0.91 -27.20 21.90
C ASP A 357 1.51 -27.16 23.32
N VAL A 358 2.11 -26.01 23.69
CA VAL A 358 2.59 -25.73 25.03
C VAL A 358 1.42 -25.23 25.90
N THR A 359 0.96 -26.06 26.81
CA THR A 359 -0.04 -25.67 27.81
C THR A 359 0.65 -25.17 29.10
N LYS A 360 -0.01 -24.26 29.85
CA LYS A 360 0.53 -23.67 31.09
C LYS A 360 0.99 -24.74 32.12
N ASP A 361 0.53 -25.97 32.00
CA ASP A 361 0.81 -27.04 32.95
C ASP A 361 1.92 -28.01 32.52
N GLN A 362 2.39 -27.90 31.29
CA GLN A 362 3.34 -28.84 30.70
C GLN A 362 4.73 -28.78 31.35
N PHE A 363 5.11 -27.64 31.92
CA PHE A 363 6.40 -27.45 32.60
C PHE A 363 6.32 -27.46 34.11
N LYS A 364 5.12 -27.67 34.74
CA LYS A 364 4.99 -27.74 36.19
C LYS A 364 5.78 -28.85 36.85
N LYS A 365 6.20 -29.87 36.10
CA LYS A 365 6.98 -31.01 36.58
C LYS A 365 8.49 -30.84 36.45
N PHE A 366 8.97 -29.79 35.79
CA PHE A 366 10.39 -29.49 35.70
C PHE A 366 10.76 -28.51 36.82
N LYS A 367 11.44 -29.01 37.85
CA LYS A 367 12.14 -28.16 38.82
C LYS A 367 13.49 -27.78 38.18
N LEU A 368 13.68 -26.48 37.95
CA LEU A 368 14.99 -25.90 37.69
C LEU A 368 15.80 -25.87 38.99
#